data_5eb6a621935dede2481665dd95ae8351
#
_entry.id   5eb6a621935dede2481665dd95ae8351
#
_cell.length_a   1.000
_cell.length_b   1.000
_cell.length_c   1.000
_cell.angle_alpha   90.00
_cell.angle_beta   90.00
_cell.angle_gamma   90.00
#
_symmetry.space_group_name_H-M   'P 1'
#
loop_
_entity.id
_entity.type
_entity.pdbx_description
1 polymer ?
#
loop_
_entity_poly.entity_id
_entity_poly.type
_entity_poly.pdbx_seq_one_letter_code
_entity_poly.pdbx_strand_id
1 'polypeptide(L)'
;FVVGALAAIPSGSMDGVIAWAAGAGLQKIIAEGQMQYIYWVPPAVMLVAFLQGLFGFIETYTIKYVGASAIRDLRNQLFSHLQKQPLMYFQGQSSGVLIGRLINDIAIVEHAISQTFQSLISRVVTVISLALVILLQAFWLALIALCIISLIVVPVSILSKKIRKSSRGGQEAIGDLVSVISESIQ
;
A
#
# COMPACT_ATOMS: atom_id res chain seq x y z
N PHE A 1 13.82 8.76 -2.39
CA PHE A 1 13.07 7.65 -3.02
C PHE A 1 13.93 6.40 -3.18
N VAL A 2 15.13 6.50 -3.75
CA VAL A 2 16.01 5.34 -4.01
C VAL A 2 16.32 4.58 -2.71
N VAL A 3 16.65 5.25 -1.62
CA VAL A 3 16.94 4.61 -0.31
C VAL A 3 15.72 3.88 0.24
N GLY A 4 14.53 4.47 0.16
CA GLY A 4 13.30 3.82 0.61
C GLY A 4 12.92 2.60 -0.23
N ALA A 5 13.07 2.70 -1.56
CA ALA A 5 12.84 1.57 -2.47
C ALA A 5 13.87 0.44 -2.26
N LEU A 6 15.13 0.79 -2.01
CA LEU A 6 16.16 -0.20 -1.67
C LEU A 6 15.93 -0.88 -0.31
N ALA A 7 15.37 -0.16 0.67
CA ALA A 7 15.00 -0.74 1.96
C ALA A 7 13.75 -1.64 1.89
N ALA A 8 12.86 -1.42 0.92
CA ALA A 8 11.69 -2.26 0.69
C ALA A 8 12.05 -3.69 0.23
N ILE A 9 13.18 -3.86 -0.46
CA ILE A 9 13.62 -5.18 -0.93
C ILE A 9 13.98 -6.09 0.26
N PRO A 10 14.87 -5.72 1.18
CA PRO A 10 15.15 -6.57 2.35
C PRO A 10 13.93 -6.70 3.28
N SER A 11 13.13 -5.65 3.50
CA SER A 11 11.94 -5.76 4.36
C SER A 11 10.94 -6.79 3.85
N GLY A 12 10.60 -6.76 2.55
CA GLY A 12 9.67 -7.70 1.94
C GLY A 12 10.25 -9.10 1.72
N SER A 13 11.57 -9.25 1.49
CA SER A 13 12.20 -10.56 1.32
C SER A 13 12.35 -11.32 2.64
N MET A 14 12.42 -10.62 3.78
CA MET A 14 12.52 -11.26 5.10
C MET A 14 11.29 -12.06 5.49
N ASP A 15 10.09 -11.74 4.98
CA ASP A 15 8.92 -12.60 5.11
C ASP A 15 9.18 -14.00 4.54
N GLY A 16 9.81 -14.07 3.37
CA GLY A 16 10.24 -15.34 2.77
C GLY A 16 11.32 -16.06 3.58
N VAL A 17 12.29 -15.32 4.11
CA VAL A 17 13.36 -15.88 4.95
C VAL A 17 12.77 -16.47 6.24
N ILE A 18 11.84 -15.78 6.89
CA ILE A 18 11.14 -16.27 8.09
C ILE A 18 10.36 -17.53 7.76
N ALA A 19 9.60 -17.52 6.66
CA ALA A 19 8.83 -18.69 6.23
C ALA A 19 9.75 -19.89 5.90
N TRP A 20 10.87 -19.63 5.24
CA TRP A 20 11.86 -20.66 4.93
C TRP A 20 12.53 -21.23 6.19
N ALA A 21 12.99 -20.36 7.10
CA ALA A 21 13.64 -20.77 8.34
C ALA A 21 12.69 -21.56 9.25
N ALA A 22 11.45 -21.11 9.39
CA ALA A 22 10.42 -21.80 10.15
C ALA A 22 10.08 -23.17 9.52
N GLY A 23 9.89 -23.24 8.21
CA GLY A 23 9.60 -24.47 7.49
C GLY A 23 10.74 -25.49 7.57
N ALA A 24 11.97 -25.07 7.26
CA ALA A 24 13.15 -25.92 7.36
C ALA A 24 13.44 -26.37 8.79
N GLY A 25 13.23 -25.47 9.77
CA GLY A 25 13.38 -25.79 11.18
C GLY A 25 12.36 -26.83 11.67
N LEU A 26 11.09 -26.66 11.32
CA LEU A 26 10.02 -27.62 11.64
C LEU A 26 10.24 -28.97 11.00
N GLN A 27 10.71 -29.01 9.75
CA GLN A 27 11.04 -30.25 9.06
C GLN A 27 12.14 -31.03 9.80
N LYS A 28 13.21 -30.38 10.24
CA LYS A 28 14.30 -31.02 10.99
C LYS A 28 13.86 -31.51 12.36
N ILE A 29 12.98 -30.78 13.04
CA ILE A 29 12.46 -31.17 14.35
C ILE A 29 11.49 -32.34 14.22
N ILE A 30 10.51 -32.24 13.31
CA ILE A 30 9.40 -33.19 13.23
C ILE A 30 9.77 -34.43 12.38
N ALA A 31 10.36 -34.25 11.22
CA ALA A 31 10.64 -35.33 10.29
C ALA A 31 11.96 -36.05 10.61
N GLU A 32 12.99 -35.33 11.07
CA GLU A 32 14.30 -35.89 11.36
C GLU A 32 14.55 -36.16 12.85
N GLY A 33 13.63 -35.73 13.72
CA GLY A 33 13.72 -35.95 15.18
C GLY A 33 14.87 -35.18 15.86
N GLN A 34 15.40 -34.18 15.20
CA GLN A 34 16.57 -33.42 15.71
C GLN A 34 16.12 -32.35 16.71
N MET A 35 15.88 -32.74 17.95
CA MET A 35 15.37 -31.86 19.02
C MET A 35 16.26 -30.67 19.35
N GLN A 36 17.55 -30.70 19.00
CA GLN A 36 18.45 -29.57 19.23
C GLN A 36 18.04 -28.28 18.46
N TYR A 37 17.31 -28.40 17.34
CA TYR A 37 16.84 -27.25 16.54
C TYR A 37 15.73 -26.49 17.25
N ILE A 38 15.02 -27.06 18.23
CA ILE A 38 14.03 -26.38 19.08
C ILE A 38 14.64 -25.16 19.78
N TYR A 39 15.92 -25.24 20.19
CA TYR A 39 16.60 -24.13 20.87
C TYR A 39 17.16 -23.06 19.90
N TRP A 40 17.47 -23.43 18.66
CA TRP A 40 18.12 -22.54 17.71
C TRP A 40 17.12 -21.85 16.74
N VAL A 41 16.04 -22.52 16.37
CA VAL A 41 15.06 -21.97 15.42
C VAL A 41 14.33 -20.73 15.97
N PRO A 42 13.79 -20.73 17.19
CA PRO A 42 13.11 -19.55 17.71
C PRO A 42 13.98 -18.29 17.79
N PRO A 43 15.20 -18.32 18.37
CA PRO A 43 16.04 -17.12 18.40
C PRO A 43 16.49 -16.67 17.00
N ALA A 44 16.70 -17.60 16.05
CA ALA A 44 17.04 -17.24 14.69
C ALA A 44 15.88 -16.50 14.00
N VAL A 45 14.64 -17.01 14.16
CA VAL A 45 13.43 -16.34 13.62
C VAL A 45 13.23 -14.98 14.29
N MET A 46 13.43 -14.86 15.61
CA MET A 46 13.34 -13.58 16.32
C MET A 46 14.36 -12.56 15.82
N LEU A 47 15.59 -12.99 15.54
CA LEU A 47 16.63 -12.12 14.99
C LEU A 47 16.26 -11.61 13.60
N VAL A 48 15.75 -12.48 12.73
CA VAL A 48 15.30 -12.08 11.39
C VAL A 48 14.10 -11.13 11.49
N ALA A 49 13.12 -11.41 12.37
CA ALA A 49 11.98 -10.53 12.59
C ALA A 49 12.40 -9.15 13.14
N PHE A 50 13.39 -9.10 14.00
CA PHE A 50 13.95 -7.83 14.48
C PHE A 50 14.60 -7.03 13.34
N LEU A 51 15.40 -7.68 12.51
CA LEU A 51 16.01 -7.05 11.34
C LEU A 51 14.95 -6.56 10.35
N GLN A 52 13.89 -7.36 10.12
CA GLN A 52 12.74 -6.96 9.32
C GLN A 52 12.09 -5.68 9.85
N GLY A 53 11.89 -5.59 11.15
CA GLY A 53 11.34 -4.39 11.80
C GLY A 53 12.24 -3.15 11.58
N LEU A 54 13.55 -3.31 11.66
CA LEU A 54 14.51 -2.23 11.39
C LEU A 54 14.45 -1.76 9.94
N PHE A 55 14.47 -2.67 8.97
CA PHE A 55 14.37 -2.31 7.55
C PHE A 55 13.01 -1.71 7.21
N GLY A 56 11.91 -2.25 7.76
CA GLY A 56 10.58 -1.69 7.61
C GLY A 56 10.43 -0.29 8.20
N PHE A 57 11.10 -0.03 9.32
CA PHE A 57 11.14 1.32 9.89
C PHE A 57 11.89 2.30 8.98
N ILE A 58 13.08 1.92 8.49
CA ILE A 58 13.88 2.75 7.57
C ILE A 58 13.10 3.03 6.28
N GLU A 59 12.47 2.02 5.72
CA GLU A 59 11.61 2.11 4.55
C GLU A 59 10.48 3.12 4.77
N THR A 60 9.67 2.89 5.82
CA THR A 60 8.52 3.73 6.14
C THR A 60 8.92 5.17 6.44
N TYR A 61 9.97 5.37 7.21
CA TYR A 61 10.48 6.69 7.55
C TYR A 61 10.94 7.44 6.29
N THR A 62 11.73 6.78 5.45
CA THR A 62 12.29 7.41 4.24
C THR A 62 11.20 7.79 3.25
N ILE A 63 10.22 6.92 3.01
CA ILE A 63 9.14 7.18 2.07
C ILE A 63 8.23 8.29 2.60
N LYS A 64 7.88 8.28 3.89
CA LYS A 64 7.08 9.35 4.51
C LYS A 64 7.81 10.69 4.47
N TYR A 65 9.11 10.72 4.75
CA TYR A 65 9.91 11.94 4.69
C TYR A 65 9.95 12.53 3.27
N VAL A 66 10.19 11.69 2.26
CA VAL A 66 10.20 12.12 0.85
C VAL A 66 8.81 12.57 0.41
N GLY A 67 7.77 11.82 0.78
CA GLY A 67 6.38 12.18 0.50
C GLY A 67 6.01 13.54 1.09
N ALA A 68 6.31 13.78 2.37
CA ALA A 68 6.05 15.06 3.03
C ALA A 68 6.83 16.21 2.37
N SER A 69 8.08 15.97 1.95
CA SER A 69 8.88 16.98 1.23
C SER A 69 8.28 17.33 -0.13
N ALA A 70 7.86 16.31 -0.90
CA ALA A 70 7.22 16.53 -2.20
C ALA A 70 5.90 17.31 -2.06
N ILE A 71 5.10 17.00 -1.04
CA ILE A 71 3.84 17.72 -0.75
C ILE A 71 4.11 19.17 -0.34
N ARG A 72 5.12 19.41 0.48
CA ARG A 72 5.53 20.78 0.83
C ARG A 72 5.90 21.57 -0.42
N ASP A 73 6.68 20.99 -1.31
CA ASP A 73 7.12 21.65 -2.53
C ASP A 73 5.94 21.90 -3.50
N LEU A 74 5.01 20.95 -3.59
CA LEU A 74 3.77 21.11 -4.34
C LEU A 74 2.90 22.24 -3.77
N ARG A 75 2.75 22.32 -2.45
CA ARG A 75 2.01 23.41 -1.79
C ARG A 75 2.63 24.77 -2.11
N ASN A 76 3.95 24.88 -2.02
CA ASN A 76 4.66 26.12 -2.32
C ASN A 76 4.49 26.54 -3.79
N GLN A 77 4.57 25.59 -4.73
CA GLN A 77 4.36 25.85 -6.16
C GLN A 77 2.92 26.32 -6.43
N LEU A 78 1.93 25.62 -5.86
CA LEU A 78 0.52 26.00 -6.02
C LEU A 78 0.23 27.36 -5.41
N PHE A 79 0.76 27.65 -4.22
CA PHE A 79 0.59 28.95 -3.58
C PHE A 79 1.22 30.08 -4.40
N SER A 80 2.45 29.87 -4.90
CA SER A 80 3.11 30.81 -5.80
C SER A 80 2.34 31.04 -7.10
N HIS A 81 1.73 29.97 -7.64
CA HIS A 81 0.90 30.07 -8.85
C HIS A 81 -0.38 30.87 -8.58
N LEU A 82 -1.05 30.60 -7.47
CA LEU A 82 -2.25 31.37 -7.08
C LEU A 82 -1.96 32.85 -6.89
N GLN A 83 -0.83 33.21 -6.26
CA GLN A 83 -0.45 34.60 -6.08
C GLN A 83 -0.24 35.38 -7.38
N LYS A 84 0.07 34.70 -8.47
CA LYS A 84 0.28 35.29 -9.80
C LYS A 84 -1.01 35.44 -10.60
N GLN A 85 -2.15 34.91 -10.10
CA GLN A 85 -3.43 35.03 -10.81
C GLN A 85 -4.01 36.45 -10.68
N PRO A 86 -4.66 36.96 -11.73
CA PRO A 86 -5.30 38.26 -11.67
C PRO A 86 -6.48 38.27 -10.70
N LEU A 87 -6.78 39.45 -10.14
CA LEU A 87 -7.86 39.63 -9.14
C LEU A 87 -9.22 39.13 -9.65
N MET A 88 -9.44 39.21 -10.95
CA MET A 88 -10.65 38.75 -11.64
C MET A 88 -10.90 37.22 -11.46
N TYR A 89 -9.83 36.44 -11.29
CA TYR A 89 -9.93 35.00 -11.01
C TYR A 89 -10.60 34.71 -9.68
N PHE A 90 -10.42 35.60 -8.70
CA PHE A 90 -10.96 35.45 -7.34
C PHE A 90 -12.36 36.02 -7.18
N GLN A 91 -12.85 36.82 -8.13
CA GLN A 91 -14.19 37.46 -8.05
C GLN A 91 -15.34 36.49 -8.30
N GLY A 92 -15.08 35.34 -8.96
CA GLY A 92 -16.10 34.34 -9.29
C GLY A 92 -16.25 33.20 -8.27
N GLN A 93 -15.35 33.10 -7.30
CA GLN A 93 -15.35 31.99 -6.32
C GLN A 93 -14.95 32.49 -4.93
N SER A 94 -15.62 32.01 -3.88
CA SER A 94 -15.20 32.37 -2.53
C SER A 94 -13.80 31.80 -2.24
N SER A 95 -12.94 32.62 -1.64
CA SER A 95 -11.57 32.21 -1.27
C SER A 95 -11.53 30.94 -0.42
N GLY A 96 -12.57 30.74 0.41
CA GLY A 96 -12.69 29.53 1.24
C GLY A 96 -12.89 28.24 0.44
N VAL A 97 -13.63 28.28 -0.68
CA VAL A 97 -13.82 27.12 -1.57
C VAL A 97 -12.52 26.77 -2.28
N LEU A 98 -11.77 27.77 -2.77
CA LEU A 98 -10.48 27.56 -3.41
C LEU A 98 -9.46 26.95 -2.46
N ILE A 99 -9.35 27.50 -1.25
CA ILE A 99 -8.45 26.96 -0.22
C ILE A 99 -8.88 25.56 0.21
N GLY A 100 -10.17 25.30 0.39
CA GLY A 100 -10.68 23.99 0.74
C GLY A 100 -10.37 22.93 -0.30
N ARG A 101 -10.57 23.24 -1.60
CA ARG A 101 -10.18 22.35 -2.71
C ARG A 101 -8.68 22.10 -2.70
N LEU A 102 -7.86 23.14 -2.57
CA LEU A 102 -6.42 23.03 -2.55
C LEU A 102 -5.94 22.09 -1.44
N ILE A 103 -6.46 22.24 -0.23
CA ILE A 103 -6.10 21.40 0.92
C ILE A 103 -6.54 19.96 0.69
N ASN A 104 -7.78 19.75 0.23
CA ASN A 104 -8.32 18.41 0.02
C ASN A 104 -7.64 17.66 -1.11
N ASP A 105 -7.43 18.31 -2.25
CA ASP A 105 -6.78 17.70 -3.42
C ASP A 105 -5.33 17.33 -3.11
N ILE A 106 -4.61 18.17 -2.36
CA ILE A 106 -3.24 17.86 -1.91
C ILE A 106 -3.24 16.68 -0.94
N ALA A 107 -4.22 16.57 -0.03
CA ALA A 107 -4.31 15.45 0.90
C ALA A 107 -4.53 14.11 0.17
N ILE A 108 -5.32 14.11 -0.90
CA ILE A 108 -5.52 12.92 -1.75
C ILE A 108 -4.20 12.50 -2.43
N VAL A 109 -3.47 13.48 -2.97
CA VAL A 109 -2.16 13.24 -3.61
C VAL A 109 -1.13 12.74 -2.59
N GLU A 110 -1.11 13.30 -1.38
CA GLU A 110 -0.25 12.87 -0.28
C GLU A 110 -0.49 11.41 0.09
N HIS A 111 -1.77 11.03 0.25
CA HIS A 111 -2.15 9.65 0.55
C HIS A 111 -1.73 8.69 -0.58
N ALA A 112 -1.94 9.07 -1.84
CA ALA A 112 -1.56 8.26 -2.99
C ALA A 112 -0.04 8.05 -3.07
N ILE A 113 0.76 9.10 -2.88
CA ILE A 113 2.22 9.02 -2.96
C ILE A 113 2.79 8.27 -1.76
N SER A 114 2.36 8.61 -0.53
CA SER A 114 3.02 8.12 0.68
C SER A 114 2.57 6.72 1.08
N GLN A 115 1.31 6.35 0.88
CA GLN A 115 0.78 5.05 1.34
C GLN A 115 0.64 4.02 0.21
N THR A 116 0.08 4.44 -0.92
CA THR A 116 -0.21 3.48 -2.00
C THR A 116 1.08 3.01 -2.66
N PHE A 117 2.01 3.92 -2.95
CA PHE A 117 3.25 3.57 -3.63
C PHE A 117 4.17 2.70 -2.76
N GLN A 118 4.30 3.04 -1.46
CA GLN A 118 5.05 2.23 -0.50
C GLN A 118 4.50 0.80 -0.42
N SER A 119 3.18 0.69 -0.19
CA SER A 119 2.55 -0.61 -0.01
C SER A 119 2.64 -1.49 -1.27
N LEU A 120 2.62 -0.92 -2.46
CA LEU A 120 2.78 -1.68 -3.69
C LEU A 120 4.16 -2.33 -3.81
N ILE A 121 5.24 -1.56 -3.59
CA ILE A 121 6.60 -2.08 -3.71
C ILE A 121 6.84 -3.21 -2.71
N SER A 122 6.60 -2.97 -1.43
CA SER A 122 6.81 -3.98 -0.38
C SER A 122 5.96 -5.23 -0.60
N ARG A 123 4.68 -5.08 -0.94
CA ARG A 123 3.78 -6.23 -1.17
C ARG A 123 4.20 -7.07 -2.38
N VAL A 124 4.66 -6.45 -3.46
CA VAL A 124 5.17 -7.18 -4.62
C VAL A 124 6.41 -7.99 -4.25
N VAL A 125 7.36 -7.41 -3.53
CA VAL A 125 8.55 -8.13 -3.07
C VAL A 125 8.18 -9.27 -2.12
N THR A 126 7.29 -9.03 -1.15
CA THR A 126 6.79 -10.08 -0.23
C THR A 126 6.14 -11.22 -1.00
N VAL A 127 5.27 -10.94 -1.97
CA VAL A 127 4.60 -11.98 -2.76
C VAL A 127 5.61 -12.80 -3.56
N ILE A 128 6.59 -12.15 -4.20
CA ILE A 128 7.63 -12.84 -4.96
C ILE A 128 8.49 -13.72 -4.03
N SER A 129 8.91 -13.21 -2.89
CA SER A 129 9.75 -13.95 -1.94
C SER A 129 9.03 -15.17 -1.36
N LEU A 130 7.77 -15.02 -0.96
CA LEU A 130 6.95 -16.13 -0.45
C LEU A 130 6.65 -17.17 -1.54
N ALA A 131 6.32 -16.71 -2.77
CA ALA A 131 6.09 -17.61 -3.89
C ALA A 131 7.34 -18.46 -4.19
N LEU A 132 8.53 -17.85 -4.15
CA LEU A 132 9.79 -18.54 -4.36
C LEU A 132 10.05 -19.59 -3.28
N VAL A 133 9.81 -19.25 -2.01
CA VAL A 133 9.96 -20.19 -0.88
C VAL A 133 9.02 -21.39 -1.01
N ILE A 134 7.74 -21.15 -1.35
CA ILE A 134 6.75 -22.24 -1.52
C ILE A 134 7.14 -23.15 -2.70
N LEU A 135 7.59 -22.56 -3.82
CA LEU A 135 8.04 -23.32 -4.98
C LEU A 135 9.24 -24.22 -4.67
N LEU A 136 10.18 -23.73 -3.85
CA LEU A 136 11.39 -24.47 -3.49
C LEU A 136 11.13 -25.55 -2.43
N GLN A 137 10.24 -25.31 -1.46
CA GLN A 137 9.98 -26.25 -0.36
C GLN A 137 8.87 -27.24 -0.66
N ALA A 138 7.84 -26.83 -1.39
CA ALA A 138 6.63 -27.64 -1.56
C ALA A 138 5.92 -27.33 -2.89
N PHE A 139 6.49 -27.78 -3.99
CA PHE A 139 5.98 -27.54 -5.34
C PHE A 139 4.49 -27.89 -5.52
N TRP A 140 4.05 -29.02 -4.98
CA TRP A 140 2.63 -29.42 -5.03
C TRP A 140 1.70 -28.46 -4.27
N LEU A 141 2.14 -27.96 -3.13
CA LEU A 141 1.39 -26.95 -2.38
C LEU A 141 1.34 -25.62 -3.13
N ALA A 142 2.41 -25.26 -3.85
CA ALA A 142 2.43 -24.08 -4.70
C ALA A 142 1.37 -24.14 -5.80
N LEU A 143 1.21 -25.29 -6.45
CA LEU A 143 0.18 -25.51 -7.48
C LEU A 143 -1.23 -25.38 -6.89
N ILE A 144 -1.47 -26.00 -5.74
CA ILE A 144 -2.77 -25.91 -5.04
C ILE A 144 -3.06 -24.45 -4.67
N ALA A 145 -2.09 -23.74 -4.10
CA ALA A 145 -2.23 -22.33 -3.74
C ALA A 145 -2.54 -21.45 -4.96
N LEU A 146 -1.88 -21.70 -6.10
CA LEU A 146 -2.14 -20.97 -7.34
C LEU A 146 -3.58 -21.19 -7.84
N CYS A 147 -4.09 -22.42 -7.77
CA CYS A 147 -5.48 -22.73 -8.10
C CYS A 147 -6.46 -22.01 -7.17
N ILE A 148 -6.20 -21.99 -5.85
CA ILE A 148 -7.06 -21.33 -4.86
C ILE A 148 -7.05 -19.81 -5.10
N ILE A 149 -5.89 -19.21 -5.32
CA ILE A 149 -5.76 -17.77 -5.61
C ILE A 149 -6.55 -17.41 -6.85
N SER A 150 -6.42 -18.18 -7.93
CA SER A 150 -7.17 -17.95 -9.17
C SER A 150 -8.68 -18.05 -8.95
N LEU A 151 -9.13 -19.01 -8.13
CA LEU A 151 -10.54 -19.21 -7.78
C LEU A 151 -11.12 -18.03 -6.98
N ILE A 152 -10.29 -17.34 -6.18
CA ILE A 152 -10.70 -16.16 -5.41
C ILE A 152 -10.63 -14.89 -6.25
N VAL A 153 -9.54 -14.69 -7.01
CA VAL A 153 -9.30 -13.45 -7.76
C VAL A 153 -10.34 -13.23 -8.86
N VAL A 154 -10.78 -14.30 -9.53
CA VAL A 154 -11.77 -14.19 -10.61
C VAL A 154 -13.12 -13.63 -10.09
N PRO A 155 -13.79 -14.21 -9.09
CA PRO A 155 -15.07 -13.67 -8.59
C PRO A 155 -14.90 -12.29 -7.94
N VAL A 156 -13.79 -12.03 -7.23
CA VAL A 156 -13.51 -10.71 -6.66
C VAL A 156 -13.38 -9.64 -7.75
N SER A 157 -12.72 -9.93 -8.86
CA SER A 157 -12.57 -9.01 -9.99
C SER A 157 -13.92 -8.68 -10.65
N ILE A 158 -14.78 -9.68 -10.81
CA ILE A 158 -16.12 -9.53 -11.39
C ILE A 158 -17.00 -8.68 -10.45
N LEU A 159 -16.96 -9.02 -9.14
CA LEU A 159 -17.73 -8.30 -8.12
C LEU A 159 -17.29 -6.85 -7.99
N SER A 160 -15.99 -6.59 -8.02
CA SER A 160 -15.41 -5.24 -7.98
C SER A 160 -15.86 -4.38 -9.15
N LYS A 161 -15.93 -4.93 -10.37
CA LYS A 161 -16.48 -4.22 -11.54
C LYS A 161 -17.95 -3.87 -11.34
N LYS A 162 -18.75 -4.81 -10.80
CA LYS A 162 -20.18 -4.60 -10.54
C LYS A 162 -20.41 -3.54 -9.46
N ILE A 163 -19.66 -3.61 -8.36
CA ILE A 163 -19.70 -2.62 -7.27
C ILE A 163 -19.31 -1.24 -7.79
N ARG A 164 -18.23 -1.12 -8.56
CA ARG A 164 -17.80 0.16 -9.14
C ARG A 164 -18.86 0.78 -10.04
N LYS A 165 -19.57 -0.03 -10.86
CA LYS A 165 -20.68 0.43 -11.70
C LYS A 165 -21.85 0.92 -10.85
N SER A 166 -22.21 0.19 -9.80
CA SER A 166 -23.29 0.57 -8.87
C SER A 166 -22.96 1.83 -8.06
N SER A 167 -21.73 1.96 -7.58
CA SER A 167 -21.27 3.16 -6.86
C SER A 167 -21.28 4.41 -7.73
N ARG A 168 -20.97 4.27 -9.02
CA ARG A 168 -21.04 5.38 -9.98
C ARG A 168 -22.47 5.87 -10.16
N GLY A 169 -23.42 4.97 -10.37
CA GLY A 169 -24.84 5.33 -10.43
C GLY A 169 -25.37 5.93 -9.12
N GLY A 170 -24.89 5.45 -7.96
CA GLY A 170 -25.22 6.05 -6.67
C GLY A 170 -24.69 7.48 -6.51
N GLN A 171 -23.46 7.77 -6.97
CA GLN A 171 -22.91 9.13 -6.94
C GLN A 171 -23.64 10.08 -7.90
N GLU A 172 -24.04 9.63 -9.09
CA GLU A 172 -24.86 10.40 -10.03
C GLU A 172 -26.23 10.74 -9.40
N ALA A 173 -26.90 9.77 -8.77
CA ALA A 173 -28.17 10.00 -8.08
C ALA A 173 -28.05 10.96 -6.89
N ILE A 174 -26.94 10.92 -6.13
CA ILE A 174 -26.67 11.91 -5.06
C ILE A 174 -26.43 13.30 -5.67
N GLY A 175 -25.70 13.39 -6.78
CA GLY A 175 -25.50 14.65 -7.50
C GLY A 175 -26.83 15.28 -7.96
N ASP A 176 -27.71 14.46 -8.52
CA ASP A 176 -29.06 14.91 -8.95
C ASP A 176 -29.92 15.36 -7.75
N LEU A 177 -29.88 14.64 -6.64
CA LEU A 177 -30.58 15.04 -5.41
C LEU A 177 -30.06 16.37 -4.87
N VAL A 178 -28.74 16.58 -4.85
CA VAL A 178 -28.14 17.85 -4.40
C VAL A 178 -28.54 18.99 -5.34
N SER A 179 -28.63 18.78 -6.65
CA SER A 179 -29.09 19.80 -7.60
C SER A 179 -30.54 20.17 -7.38
N VAL A 180 -31.44 19.20 -7.19
CA VAL A 180 -32.87 19.44 -6.89
C VAL A 180 -33.06 20.17 -5.56
N ILE A 181 -32.30 19.80 -4.52
CA ILE A 181 -32.36 20.50 -3.22
C ILE A 181 -31.86 21.93 -3.36
N SER A 182 -30.79 22.18 -4.10
CA SER A 182 -30.28 23.55 -4.30
C SER A 182 -31.24 24.43 -5.11
N GLU A 183 -31.96 23.84 -6.08
CA GLU A 183 -33.00 24.54 -6.84
C GLU A 183 -34.25 24.86 -6.00
N SER A 184 -34.58 24.03 -5.01
CA SER A 184 -35.72 24.26 -4.12
C SER A 184 -35.47 25.27 -3.00
N ILE A 185 -34.21 25.66 -2.78
CA ILE A 185 -33.81 26.65 -1.74
C ILE A 185 -33.57 28.05 -2.36
N GLN A 186 -33.50 28.17 -3.68
CA GLN A 186 -33.51 29.46 -4.39
C GLN A 186 -34.91 29.95 -4.66
#